data_a2b9ae5478df962e7f6a0567f1c3b9e0
#
_entry.id   a2b9ae5478df962e7f6a0567f1c3b9e0
#
_cell.length_a   1.000
_cell.length_b   1.000
_cell.length_c   1.000
_cell.angle_alpha   90.00
_cell.angle_beta   90.00
_cell.angle_gamma   90.00
#
_symmetry.space_group_name_H-M   'P 1'
#
loop_
_entity.id
_entity.type
_entity.pdbx_description
1 polymer ?
#
loop_
_entity_poly.entity_id
_entity_poly.type
_entity_poly.pdbx_seq_one_letter_code
_entity_poly.pdbx_strand_id
1 'polypeptide(L)'
;MRTATQPASGAASVVDTALQTHTLRVERKHFTFDLRENPRGRFLRITEEVNGRRDAIIIPLTGIEGFRDVLNEIVTFSKTLTPKV
;
A
#
# COMPACT_ATOMS: atom_id res chain seq x y z
N MET A 1 2.64 3.72 18.93
CA MET A 1 2.17 3.43 18.65
C MET A 1 1.36 3.04 18.80
N ARG A 2 1.35 2.96 18.57
CA ARG A 2 0.56 2.50 18.45
C ARG A 2 0.29 1.80 18.82
N THR A 3 0.36 1.64 18.95
CA THR A 3 0.00 0.91 19.12
C THR A 3 -0.39 0.26 19.41
N ALA A 4 -0.19 0.09 19.48
CA ALA A 4 -0.62 -0.64 19.57
C ALA A 4 -1.19 -1.10 19.94
N THR A 5 -1.33 -1.20 19.91
CA THR A 5 -2.00 -1.67 20.01
C THR A 5 -2.61 -2.33 20.26
N GLN A 6 -2.80 -2.79 20.23
CA GLN A 6 -3.43 -3.49 20.20
C GLN A 6 -3.79 -4.24 20.80
N PRO A 7 -3.95 -4.65 20.87
CA PRO A 7 -4.39 -5.35 21.29
C PRO A 7 -4.51 -6.22 21.81
N ALA A 8 -4.45 -6.47 21.90
CA ALA A 8 -4.61 -7.24 22.22
C ALA A 8 -5.19 -7.97 22.34
N SER A 9 -5.43 -8.28 22.20
CA SER A 9 -6.00 -8.97 22.20
C SER A 9 -5.98 -9.85 22.07
N GLY A 10 -5.88 -10.17 22.13
CA GLY A 10 -5.86 -10.90 21.96
C GLY A 10 -5.43 -11.58 21.56
N ALA A 11 -5.43 -11.57 21.45
CA ALA A 11 -5.11 -12.17 21.07
C ALA A 11 -4.47 -12.49 20.39
N ALA A 12 -4.28 -12.66 20.44
CA ALA A 12 -3.59 -13.07 19.91
C ALA A 12 -3.23 -13.23 18.89
N SER A 13 -3.33 -13.20 18.74
CA SER A 13 -3.17 -13.61 17.91
C SER A 13 -2.69 -13.25 16.72
N VAL A 14 -3.19 -12.52 16.05
CA VAL A 14 -2.65 -12.19 14.77
C VAL A 14 -1.77 -10.98 14.93
N VAL A 15 -0.49 -11.20 14.83
CA VAL A 15 0.46 -10.11 14.87
C VAL A 15 0.64 -9.63 13.45
N ASP A 16 0.32 -8.37 13.24
CA ASP A 16 0.41 -7.73 11.95
C ASP A 16 1.53 -6.71 12.03
N THR A 17 2.69 -7.07 11.50
CA THR A 17 3.90 -6.28 11.67
C THR A 17 4.24 -5.52 10.40
N ALA A 18 4.50 -4.23 10.54
CA ALA A 18 4.97 -3.43 9.41
C ALA A 18 6.46 -3.69 9.20
N LEU A 19 6.81 -4.06 7.99
CA LEU A 19 8.20 -4.32 7.62
C LEU A 19 8.84 -3.12 6.96
N GLN A 20 8.08 -2.40 6.17
CA GLN A 20 8.60 -1.25 5.42
C GLN A 20 7.42 -0.37 5.04
N THR A 21 7.60 0.94 5.16
CA THR A 21 6.54 1.88 4.84
C THR A 21 7.09 2.99 3.96
N HIS A 22 6.35 3.33 2.92
CA HIS A 22 6.65 4.45 2.04
C HIS A 22 5.41 5.29 1.87
N THR A 23 5.61 6.58 1.64
CA THR A 23 4.49 7.48 1.37
C THR A 23 4.75 8.20 0.07
N LEU A 24 3.64 8.58 -0.58
CA LEU A 24 3.70 9.31 -1.84
C LEU A 24 2.53 10.27 -1.88
N ARG A 25 2.82 11.52 -2.20
CA ARG A 25 1.78 12.51 -2.34
C ARG A 25 1.62 12.85 -3.81
N VAL A 26 0.41 12.76 -4.30
CA VAL A 26 0.10 13.11 -5.68
C VAL A 26 -1.10 14.05 -5.65
N GLU A 27 -0.86 15.32 -5.94
CA GLU A 27 -1.87 16.35 -5.87
C GLU A 27 -2.49 16.36 -4.48
N ARG A 28 -3.79 16.09 -4.34
CA ARG A 28 -4.44 16.09 -3.03
C ARG A 28 -4.46 14.73 -2.39
N LYS A 29 -3.97 13.71 -3.10
CA LYS A 29 -4.05 12.35 -2.61
C LYS A 29 -2.77 11.99 -1.88
N HIS A 30 -2.92 11.29 -0.80
CA HIS A 30 -1.80 10.83 0.00
C HIS A 30 -1.85 9.30 0.01
N PHE A 31 -0.78 8.67 -0.46
CA PHE A 31 -0.72 7.21 -0.52
C PHE A 31 0.28 6.71 0.50
N THR A 32 -0.09 5.67 1.21
CA THR A 32 0.82 4.98 2.12
C THR A 32 0.97 3.55 1.64
N PHE A 33 2.21 3.10 1.51
CA PHE A 33 2.52 1.76 1.05
C PHE A 33 3.15 1.02 2.21
N ASP A 34 2.44 0.05 2.78
CA ASP A 34 2.90 -0.70 3.93
C ASP A 34 3.13 -2.16 3.55
N LEU A 35 4.38 -2.57 3.55
CA LEU A 35 4.69 -3.99 3.45
C LEU A 35 4.55 -4.58 4.83
N ARG A 36 3.66 -5.54 4.97
CA ARG A 36 3.29 -6.09 6.26
C ARG A 36 3.37 -7.60 6.26
N GLU A 37 3.43 -8.13 7.46
CA GLU A 37 3.55 -9.57 7.66
C GLU A 37 2.62 -10.00 8.77
N ASN A 38 1.95 -11.13 8.57
CA ASN A 38 1.18 -11.77 9.61
C ASN A 38 1.40 -13.27 9.48
N PRO A 39 0.82 -14.11 10.38
CA PRO A 39 1.06 -15.54 10.32
C PRO A 39 0.70 -16.21 9.00
N ARG A 40 -0.15 -15.58 8.20
CA ARG A 40 -0.53 -16.13 6.90
C ARG A 40 0.45 -15.78 5.80
N GLY A 41 1.29 -14.78 6.01
CA GLY A 41 2.25 -14.38 5.00
C GLY A 41 2.45 -12.89 4.94
N ARG A 42 3.00 -12.45 3.83
CA ARG A 42 3.34 -11.05 3.61
C ARG A 42 2.45 -10.45 2.54
N PHE A 43 2.16 -9.19 2.70
CA PHE A 43 1.29 -8.48 1.76
C PHE A 43 1.62 -7.00 1.78
N LEU A 44 1.26 -6.34 0.70
CA LEU A 44 1.38 -4.89 0.60
C LEU A 44 0.00 -4.28 0.79
N ARG A 45 -0.11 -3.35 1.72
CA ARG A 45 -1.33 -2.58 1.88
C ARG A 45 -1.08 -1.19 1.33
N ILE A 46 -1.88 -0.78 0.37
CA ILE A 46 -1.81 0.57 -0.18
C ILE A 46 -3.04 1.32 0.29
N THR A 47 -2.83 2.40 1.02
CA THR A 47 -3.91 3.22 1.54
C THR A 47 -3.92 4.55 0.81
N GLU A 48 -5.08 4.93 0.31
CA GLU A 48 -5.28 6.23 -0.31
C GLU A 48 -6.09 7.10 0.63
N GLU A 49 -5.63 8.31 0.85
CA GLU A 49 -6.35 9.26 1.68
C GLU A 49 -6.55 10.54 0.92
N VAL A 50 -7.80 11.00 0.85
CA VAL A 50 -8.13 12.25 0.19
C VAL A 50 -9.34 12.85 0.90
N ASN A 51 -9.24 14.12 1.30
CA ASN A 51 -10.33 14.85 1.95
C ASN A 51 -10.89 14.10 3.17
N GLY A 52 -10.00 13.48 3.95
CA GLY A 52 -10.40 12.77 5.16
C GLY A 52 -10.97 11.39 4.92
N ARG A 53 -11.07 10.95 3.68
CA ARG A 53 -11.57 9.62 3.36
C ARG A 53 -10.39 8.70 3.09
N ARG A 54 -10.52 7.47 3.53
CA ARG A 54 -9.44 6.48 3.39
C ARG A 54 -9.97 5.22 2.76
N ASP A 55 -9.24 4.73 1.78
CA ASP A 55 -9.52 3.46 1.14
C ASP A 55 -8.22 2.68 1.05
N ALA A 56 -8.31 1.37 1.19
CA ALA A 56 -7.11 0.55 1.15
C ALA A 56 -7.34 -0.67 0.29
N ILE A 57 -6.26 -1.11 -0.36
CA ILE A 57 -6.27 -2.38 -1.10
C ILE A 57 -5.12 -3.22 -0.60
N ILE A 58 -5.28 -4.53 -0.73
CA ILE A 58 -4.29 -5.50 -0.28
C ILE A 58 -3.78 -6.25 -1.49
N ILE A 59 -2.47 -6.32 -1.62
CA ILE A 59 -1.83 -7.05 -2.70
C ILE A 59 -0.92 -8.10 -2.06
N PRO A 60 -1.19 -9.39 -2.27
CA PRO A 60 -0.31 -10.43 -1.74
C PRO A 60 1.10 -10.23 -2.28
N LEU A 61 2.10 -10.61 -1.48
CA LEU A 61 3.49 -10.43 -1.89
C LEU A 61 3.77 -11.07 -3.25
N THR A 62 3.15 -12.20 -3.53
CA THR A 62 3.35 -12.90 -4.80
C THR A 62 2.90 -12.10 -6.01
N GLY A 63 2.07 -11.08 -5.80
CA GLY A 63 1.56 -10.28 -6.90
C GLY A 63 2.25 -8.93 -7.08
N ILE A 64 3.18 -8.59 -6.21
CA ILE A 64 3.74 -7.24 -6.22
C ILE A 64 4.58 -6.97 -7.48
N GLU A 65 5.35 -7.97 -7.90
CA GLU A 65 6.16 -7.79 -9.10
C GLU A 65 5.29 -7.58 -10.34
N GLY A 66 4.21 -8.36 -10.44
CA GLY A 66 3.29 -8.17 -11.55
C GLY A 66 2.63 -6.80 -11.51
N PHE A 67 2.29 -6.34 -10.32
CA PHE A 67 1.71 -5.02 -10.14
C PHE A 67 2.68 -3.94 -10.64
N ARG A 68 3.95 -4.09 -10.24
CA ARG A 68 4.99 -3.17 -10.69
C ARG A 68 5.12 -3.18 -12.21
N ASP A 69 5.10 -4.37 -12.81
CA ASP A 69 5.30 -4.50 -14.25
C ASP A 69 4.18 -3.83 -15.03
N VAL A 70 2.95 -3.98 -14.57
CA VAL A 70 1.81 -3.31 -15.20
C VAL A 70 1.98 -1.80 -15.08
N LEU A 71 2.36 -1.31 -13.91
CA LEU A 71 2.59 0.12 -13.75
C LEU A 71 3.69 0.62 -14.67
N ASN A 72 4.76 -0.16 -14.83
CA ASN A 72 5.84 0.22 -15.73
C ASN A 72 5.38 0.34 -17.17
N GLU A 73 4.50 -0.58 -17.61
CA GLU A 73 3.95 -0.51 -18.95
C GLU A 73 3.12 0.75 -19.13
N ILE A 74 2.32 1.08 -18.13
CA ILE A 74 1.49 2.29 -18.18
C ILE A 74 2.37 3.53 -18.22
N VAL A 75 3.43 3.56 -17.40
CA VAL A 75 4.35 4.69 -17.40
C VAL A 75 4.99 4.85 -18.78
N THR A 76 5.45 3.74 -19.35
CA THR A 76 6.10 3.78 -20.66
C THR A 76 5.16 4.32 -21.73
N PHE A 77 3.93 3.85 -21.73
CA PHE A 77 2.95 4.32 -22.70
C PHE A 77 2.64 5.79 -22.49
N SER A 78 2.49 6.19 -21.22
CA SER A 78 2.09 7.56 -20.91
C SER A 78 3.11 8.58 -21.42
N LYS A 79 4.37 8.17 -21.51
CA LYS A 79 5.42 9.07 -22.01
C LYS A 79 5.32 9.34 -23.50
N THR A 80 4.52 8.56 -24.21
CA THR A 80 4.29 8.78 -25.64
C THR A 80 3.14 9.73 -25.89
N LEU A 81 2.38 10.08 -24.86
CA LEU A 81 1.21 10.92 -25.02
C LEU A 81 1.58 12.38 -25.04
N THR A 82 0.81 13.17 -25.81
CA THR A 82 0.97 14.61 -25.79
C THR A 82 0.48 15.13 -24.45
N PRO A 83 1.26 16.01 -23.79
CA PRO A 83 0.81 16.54 -22.51
C PRO A 83 -0.54 17.21 -22.61
N LYS A 84 -1.37 16.98 -21.60
CA LYS A 84 -2.65 17.66 -21.47
C LYS A 84 -2.42 18.97 -20.73
N VAL A 85 -3.06 19.99 -21.18
CA VAL A 85 -2.91 21.31 -20.59
C VAL A 85 -4.11 21.63 -19.74
#